data_1d947ba97ca3a77693126e3c55d66075
#
_entry.id   1d947ba97ca3a77693126e3c55d66075
#
_cell.length_a   1.000
_cell.length_b   1.000
_cell.length_c   1.000
_cell.angle_alpha   90.00
_cell.angle_beta   90.00
_cell.angle_gamma   90.00
#
_symmetry.space_group_name_H-M   'P 1'
#
loop_
_entity.id
_entity.type
_entity.pdbx_description
1 polymer ?
#
loop_
_entity_poly.entity_id
_entity_poly.type
_entity_poly.pdbx_seq_one_letter_code
_entity_poly.pdbx_strand_id
1 'polypeptide(L)'
;GNIYIELKDYGPAVERFTHKLVDELVSLKREWPVYEILWRAGEKLSGDPNSILGAAFKKKIPIIVPGIVDGAFGTALYTRSRISGIRIDLFADMDLLAEKIFRSKVSGALIIGGGISKHHTIWWNQFKEGLDYVLYITTAVEWDGSLSGAHPREAISWGKVKPEAMRAVIYGDATIILPILAAGLIETLRKK
;
A
#
# COMPACT_ATOMS: atom_id res chain seq x y z
N GLY A 1 0.24 8.25 -22.01
CA GLY A 1 -0.65 9.41 -21.99
C GLY A 1 -1.28 9.64 -20.61
N ASN A 2 -1.64 10.86 -20.34
CA ASN A 2 -2.30 11.20 -19.10
C ASN A 2 -3.83 11.13 -19.29
N ILE A 3 -4.52 10.63 -18.29
CA ILE A 3 -5.98 10.69 -18.21
C ILE A 3 -6.31 11.96 -17.42
N TYR A 4 -7.08 12.85 -18.03
CA TYR A 4 -7.53 14.08 -17.38
C TYR A 4 -8.95 13.85 -16.85
N ILE A 5 -9.12 14.04 -15.54
CA ILE A 5 -10.43 14.00 -14.88
C ILE A 5 -10.66 15.39 -14.31
N GLU A 6 -11.82 15.98 -14.60
CA GLU A 6 -12.15 17.29 -14.08
C GLU A 6 -12.29 17.26 -12.55
N LEU A 7 -11.77 18.28 -11.88
CA LEU A 7 -11.80 18.35 -10.41
C LEU A 7 -13.24 18.26 -9.87
N LYS A 8 -14.21 18.82 -10.58
CA LYS A 8 -15.63 18.74 -10.22
C LYS A 8 -16.19 17.30 -10.20
N ASP A 9 -15.57 16.38 -10.93
CA ASP A 9 -16.00 14.98 -11.00
C ASP A 9 -15.24 14.13 -9.96
N TYR A 10 -13.94 14.31 -9.86
CA TYR A 10 -13.09 13.51 -8.98
C TYR A 10 -13.33 13.80 -7.49
N GLY A 11 -13.19 15.05 -7.06
CA GLY A 11 -13.27 15.44 -5.64
C GLY A 11 -14.62 15.05 -5.02
N PRO A 12 -15.73 15.49 -5.58
CA PRO A 12 -17.07 15.15 -5.06
C PRO A 12 -17.39 13.65 -5.09
N ALA A 13 -16.82 12.88 -6.04
CA ALA A 13 -17.03 11.44 -6.08
C ALA A 13 -16.35 10.72 -4.91
N VAL A 14 -15.08 11.07 -4.63
CA VAL A 14 -14.34 10.52 -3.48
C VAL A 14 -15.01 10.92 -2.17
N GLU A 15 -15.41 12.17 -2.03
CA GLU A 15 -16.08 12.67 -0.84
C GLU A 15 -17.42 11.94 -0.58
N ARG A 16 -18.29 11.87 -1.57
CA ARG A 16 -19.58 11.18 -1.46
C ARG A 16 -19.41 9.70 -1.09
N PHE A 17 -18.48 9.02 -1.74
CA PHE A 17 -18.17 7.62 -1.42
C PHE A 17 -17.73 7.46 0.02
N THR A 18 -16.77 8.28 0.45
CA THR A 18 -16.20 8.22 1.80
C THR A 18 -17.23 8.55 2.87
N HIS A 19 -18.06 9.58 2.65
CA HIS A 19 -19.09 9.96 3.61
C HIS A 19 -20.12 8.85 3.81
N LYS A 20 -20.60 8.23 2.73
CA LYS A 20 -21.54 7.09 2.81
C LYS A 20 -20.90 5.91 3.55
N LEU A 21 -19.63 5.62 3.25
CA LEU A 21 -18.89 4.56 3.94
C LEU A 21 -18.81 4.84 5.44
N VAL A 22 -18.44 6.07 5.83
CA VAL A 22 -18.32 6.45 7.25
C VAL A 22 -19.66 6.33 7.98
N ASP A 23 -20.75 6.75 7.35
CA ASP A 23 -22.09 6.68 7.96
C ASP A 23 -22.49 5.23 8.27
N GLU A 24 -22.16 4.30 7.38
CA GLU A 24 -22.38 2.88 7.61
C GLU A 24 -21.46 2.33 8.72
N LEU A 25 -20.16 2.73 8.71
CA LEU A 25 -19.20 2.28 9.71
C LEU A 25 -19.61 2.71 11.12
N VAL A 26 -20.06 3.94 11.30
CA VAL A 26 -20.48 4.48 12.60
C VAL A 26 -21.72 3.76 13.13
N SER A 27 -22.58 3.23 12.27
CA SER A 27 -23.71 2.40 12.70
C SER A 27 -23.31 1.06 13.29
N LEU A 28 -22.10 0.57 12.99
CA LEU A 28 -21.57 -0.70 13.48
C LEU A 28 -20.70 -0.51 14.73
N LYS A 29 -19.70 0.35 14.65
CA LYS A 29 -18.82 0.73 15.78
C LYS A 29 -18.21 2.11 15.54
N ARG A 30 -17.69 2.74 16.60
CA ARG A 30 -17.13 4.10 16.49
C ARG A 30 -15.64 4.14 16.20
N GLU A 31 -14.91 3.09 16.53
CA GLU A 31 -13.45 3.04 16.39
C GLU A 31 -13.04 2.01 15.36
N TRP A 32 -12.22 2.46 14.41
CA TRP A 32 -11.85 1.68 13.22
C TRP A 32 -10.38 1.81 12.87
N PRO A 33 -9.65 0.70 12.72
CA PRO A 33 -8.37 0.69 12.02
C PRO A 33 -8.55 1.10 10.56
N VAL A 34 -7.52 1.70 9.97
CA VAL A 34 -7.59 2.10 8.55
C VAL A 34 -7.73 0.87 7.65
N TYR A 35 -7.02 -0.22 7.93
CA TYR A 35 -7.12 -1.44 7.12
C TYR A 35 -8.54 -2.03 7.09
N GLU A 36 -9.31 -1.93 8.18
CA GLU A 36 -10.70 -2.37 8.21
C GLU A 36 -11.61 -1.44 7.39
N ILE A 37 -11.39 -0.12 7.48
CA ILE A 37 -12.10 0.86 6.65
C ILE A 37 -11.86 0.57 5.17
N LEU A 38 -10.59 0.33 4.78
CA LEU A 38 -10.23 -0.01 3.41
C LEU A 38 -10.80 -1.37 2.99
N TRP A 39 -10.91 -2.30 3.92
CA TRP A 39 -11.57 -3.57 3.69
C TRP A 39 -13.04 -3.40 3.35
N ARG A 40 -13.77 -2.57 4.09
CA ARG A 40 -15.16 -2.22 3.80
C ARG A 40 -15.32 -1.44 2.51
N ALA A 41 -14.39 -0.55 2.21
CA ALA A 41 -14.36 0.11 0.90
C ALA A 41 -14.15 -0.91 -0.24
N GLY A 42 -13.24 -1.86 -0.07
CA GLY A 42 -12.99 -2.94 -1.01
C GLY A 42 -14.19 -3.87 -1.24
N GLU A 43 -14.95 -4.16 -0.19
CA GLU A 43 -16.22 -4.90 -0.29
C GLU A 43 -17.18 -4.21 -1.25
N LYS A 44 -17.39 -2.89 -1.09
CA LYS A 44 -18.26 -2.08 -1.97
C LYS A 44 -17.76 -2.01 -3.41
N LEU A 45 -16.46 -2.03 -3.60
CA LEU A 45 -15.80 -1.93 -4.91
C LEU A 45 -15.49 -3.31 -5.52
N SER A 46 -15.92 -4.39 -4.88
CA SER A 46 -15.58 -5.75 -5.32
C SER A 46 -16.22 -6.15 -6.67
N GLY A 47 -17.25 -5.46 -7.12
CA GLY A 47 -17.85 -5.63 -8.45
C GLY A 47 -17.01 -5.05 -9.58
N ASP A 48 -16.13 -4.08 -9.31
CA ASP A 48 -15.28 -3.47 -10.32
C ASP A 48 -13.97 -4.28 -10.50
N PRO A 49 -13.74 -4.85 -11.71
CA PRO A 49 -12.53 -5.63 -11.99
C PRO A 49 -11.24 -4.78 -11.96
N ASN A 50 -11.34 -3.46 -12.10
CA ASN A 50 -10.21 -2.55 -12.10
C ASN A 50 -9.88 -1.99 -10.70
N SER A 51 -10.68 -2.33 -9.69
CA SER A 51 -10.47 -1.84 -8.33
C SER A 51 -9.40 -2.63 -7.58
N ILE A 52 -8.31 -1.97 -7.19
CA ILE A 52 -7.27 -2.55 -6.33
C ILE A 52 -7.87 -2.96 -4.97
N LEU A 53 -8.70 -2.09 -4.37
CA LEU A 53 -9.37 -2.39 -3.09
C LEU A 53 -10.30 -3.59 -3.22
N GLY A 54 -11.09 -3.65 -4.31
CA GLY A 54 -11.98 -4.78 -4.60
C GLY A 54 -11.22 -6.08 -4.80
N ALA A 55 -10.10 -6.06 -5.51
CA ALA A 55 -9.24 -7.22 -5.70
C ALA A 55 -8.62 -7.70 -4.37
N ALA A 56 -8.12 -6.78 -3.55
CA ALA A 56 -7.55 -7.07 -2.24
C ALA A 56 -8.61 -7.69 -1.30
N PHE A 57 -9.82 -7.13 -1.29
CA PHE A 57 -10.94 -7.70 -0.53
C PHE A 57 -11.22 -9.15 -0.93
N LYS A 58 -11.39 -9.43 -2.23
CA LYS A 58 -11.64 -10.79 -2.74
C LYS A 58 -10.54 -11.79 -2.36
N LYS A 59 -9.29 -11.32 -2.33
CA LYS A 59 -8.11 -12.15 -2.01
C LYS A 59 -7.74 -12.15 -0.54
N LYS A 60 -8.49 -11.46 0.31
CA LYS A 60 -8.23 -11.33 1.75
C LYS A 60 -6.83 -10.76 2.05
N ILE A 61 -6.40 -9.80 1.24
CA ILE A 61 -5.11 -9.11 1.40
C ILE A 61 -5.37 -7.78 2.11
N PRO A 62 -4.81 -7.54 3.29
CA PRO A 62 -4.94 -6.25 3.97
C PRO A 62 -4.16 -5.17 3.24
N ILE A 63 -4.70 -3.95 3.24
CA ILE A 63 -4.04 -2.76 2.70
C ILE A 63 -3.72 -1.83 3.88
N ILE A 64 -2.44 -1.49 4.01
CA ILE A 64 -1.94 -0.56 5.02
C ILE A 64 -1.59 0.77 4.33
N VAL A 65 -2.08 1.88 4.86
CA VAL A 65 -1.81 3.22 4.33
C VAL A 65 -1.17 4.08 5.42
N PRO A 66 0.17 4.07 5.55
CA PRO A 66 0.86 4.77 6.64
C PRO A 66 0.68 6.30 6.62
N GLY A 67 0.39 6.88 5.45
CA GLY A 67 0.15 8.31 5.26
C GLY A 67 -1.31 8.63 4.95
N ILE A 68 -2.27 7.99 5.63
CA ILE A 68 -3.71 8.16 5.34
C ILE A 68 -4.18 9.62 5.40
N VAL A 69 -3.54 10.45 6.19
CA VAL A 69 -3.91 11.86 6.35
C VAL A 69 -3.50 12.74 5.16
N ASP A 70 -2.62 12.24 4.30
CA ASP A 70 -2.12 12.96 3.11
C ASP A 70 -2.75 12.40 1.83
N GLY A 71 -3.99 12.78 1.56
CA GLY A 71 -4.72 12.37 0.37
C GLY A 71 -6.22 12.65 0.43
N ALA A 72 -6.88 12.58 -0.72
CA ALA A 72 -8.30 12.92 -0.86
C ALA A 72 -9.21 12.04 0.01
N PHE A 73 -8.95 10.74 0.07
CA PHE A 73 -9.73 9.83 0.89
C PHE A 73 -9.57 10.13 2.39
N GLY A 74 -8.34 10.35 2.86
CA GLY A 74 -8.07 10.68 4.27
C GLY A 74 -8.65 12.04 4.66
N THR A 75 -8.58 13.03 3.77
CA THR A 75 -9.22 14.34 3.99
C THR A 75 -10.74 14.20 4.11
N ALA A 76 -11.38 13.42 3.24
CA ALA A 76 -12.82 13.16 3.32
C ALA A 76 -13.21 12.37 4.58
N LEU A 77 -12.36 11.43 5.01
CA LEU A 77 -12.51 10.75 6.31
C LEU A 77 -12.45 11.74 7.47
N TYR A 78 -11.45 12.62 7.48
CA TYR A 78 -11.28 13.64 8.52
C TYR A 78 -12.50 14.57 8.58
N THR A 79 -12.93 15.14 7.46
CA THR A 79 -14.06 16.08 7.44
C THR A 79 -15.34 15.40 7.95
N ARG A 80 -15.61 14.16 7.51
CA ARG A 80 -16.78 13.41 7.99
C ARG A 80 -16.66 13.01 9.46
N SER A 81 -15.46 12.72 9.95
CA SER A 81 -15.24 12.37 11.36
C SER A 81 -15.65 13.46 12.34
N ARG A 82 -15.54 14.72 11.93
CA ARG A 82 -15.91 15.88 12.78
C ARG A 82 -17.41 15.95 13.07
N ILE A 83 -18.22 15.30 12.23
CA ILE A 83 -19.67 15.28 12.35
C ILE A 83 -20.16 13.91 12.86
N SER A 84 -19.62 12.82 12.33
CA SER A 84 -20.08 11.46 12.62
C SER A 84 -19.56 10.92 13.95
N GLY A 85 -18.43 11.45 14.43
CA GLY A 85 -17.77 10.97 15.66
C GLY A 85 -17.02 9.64 15.48
N ILE A 86 -16.74 9.20 14.24
CA ILE A 86 -15.84 8.07 13.98
C ILE A 86 -14.43 8.39 14.50
N ARG A 87 -13.76 7.38 15.04
CA ARG A 87 -12.37 7.46 15.47
C ARG A 87 -11.52 6.52 14.63
N ILE A 88 -10.33 6.97 14.27
CA ILE A 88 -9.37 6.19 13.48
C ILE A 88 -8.27 5.71 14.41
N ASP A 89 -8.09 4.38 14.46
CA ASP A 89 -7.04 3.73 15.23
C ASP A 89 -5.89 3.32 14.30
N LEU A 90 -4.85 4.16 14.26
CA LEU A 90 -3.65 3.90 13.46
C LEU A 90 -2.74 2.84 14.10
N PHE A 91 -2.81 2.67 15.41
CA PHE A 91 -1.97 1.68 16.10
C PHE A 91 -2.47 0.25 15.85
N ALA A 92 -3.76 0.05 15.69
CA ALA A 92 -4.28 -1.26 15.29
C ALA A 92 -3.81 -1.69 13.88
N ASP A 93 -3.56 -0.75 12.98
CA ASP A 93 -2.89 -1.05 11.69
C ASP A 93 -1.44 -1.54 11.91
N MET A 94 -0.74 -0.93 12.87
CA MET A 94 0.63 -1.34 13.24
C MET A 94 0.64 -2.71 13.91
N ASP A 95 -0.35 -3.03 14.75
CA ASP A 95 -0.49 -4.34 15.38
C ASP A 95 -0.68 -5.45 14.33
N LEU A 96 -1.56 -5.21 13.35
CA LEU A 96 -1.75 -6.14 12.23
C LEU A 96 -0.46 -6.35 11.43
N LEU A 97 0.27 -5.27 11.15
CA LEU A 97 1.51 -5.34 10.40
C LEU A 97 2.59 -6.08 11.19
N ALA A 98 2.74 -5.78 12.47
CA ALA A 98 3.65 -6.48 13.38
C ALA A 98 3.36 -7.98 13.42
N GLU A 99 2.09 -8.37 13.60
CA GLU A 99 1.68 -9.77 13.60
C GLU A 99 2.13 -10.49 12.31
N LYS A 100 1.89 -9.88 11.15
CA LYS A 100 2.26 -10.48 9.87
C LYS A 100 3.78 -10.59 9.69
N ILE A 101 4.51 -9.56 10.07
CA ILE A 101 5.98 -9.52 9.96
C ILE A 101 6.60 -10.58 10.87
N PHE A 102 6.23 -10.62 12.14
CA PHE A 102 6.85 -11.55 13.11
C PHE A 102 6.45 -13.01 12.88
N ARG A 103 5.28 -13.27 12.31
CA ARG A 103 4.87 -14.64 11.94
C ARG A 103 5.51 -15.14 10.64
N SER A 104 6.03 -14.27 9.79
CA SER A 104 6.61 -14.69 8.52
C SER A 104 8.01 -15.27 8.73
N LYS A 105 8.26 -16.47 8.18
CA LYS A 105 9.61 -17.08 8.18
C LYS A 105 10.50 -16.45 7.11
N VAL A 106 9.90 -16.15 5.96
CA VAL A 106 10.57 -15.53 4.81
C VAL A 106 9.73 -14.35 4.37
N SER A 107 10.36 -13.22 4.06
CA SER A 107 9.68 -12.04 3.59
C SER A 107 10.30 -11.47 2.32
N GLY A 108 9.45 -11.09 1.39
CA GLY A 108 9.84 -10.42 0.16
C GLY A 108 9.04 -9.14 -0.05
N ALA A 109 9.66 -8.16 -0.71
CA ALA A 109 9.00 -6.92 -1.08
C ALA A 109 9.15 -6.63 -2.57
N LEU A 110 8.03 -6.46 -3.26
CA LEU A 110 7.96 -5.79 -4.55
C LEU A 110 7.56 -4.33 -4.30
N ILE A 111 8.46 -3.41 -4.58
CA ILE A 111 8.27 -1.98 -4.33
C ILE A 111 8.20 -1.24 -5.65
N ILE A 112 7.07 -0.56 -5.86
CA ILE A 112 6.79 0.19 -7.09
C ILE A 112 6.84 1.68 -6.73
N GLY A 113 7.81 2.40 -7.28
CA GLY A 113 8.09 3.77 -6.91
C GLY A 113 8.87 3.87 -5.60
N GLY A 114 8.49 4.83 -4.75
CA GLY A 114 9.18 5.09 -3.49
C GLY A 114 8.33 5.87 -2.49
N GLY A 115 8.99 6.65 -1.63
CA GLY A 115 8.32 7.46 -0.62
C GLY A 115 7.92 6.68 0.63
N ILE A 116 6.84 7.12 1.30
CA ILE A 116 6.42 6.60 2.60
C ILE A 116 6.10 5.10 2.59
N SER A 117 5.47 4.59 1.53
CA SER A 117 5.13 3.18 1.42
C SER A 117 6.36 2.29 1.35
N LYS A 118 7.37 2.69 0.57
CA LYS A 118 8.68 2.01 0.53
C LYS A 118 9.33 2.03 1.91
N HIS A 119 9.44 3.22 2.51
CA HIS A 119 10.06 3.37 3.82
C HIS A 119 9.37 2.50 4.88
N HIS A 120 8.05 2.56 4.96
CA HIS A 120 7.27 1.81 5.94
C HIS A 120 7.43 0.29 5.78
N THR A 121 7.43 -0.21 4.54
CA THR A 121 7.62 -1.63 4.25
C THR A 121 8.98 -2.13 4.72
N ILE A 122 10.06 -1.44 4.37
CA ILE A 122 11.40 -1.87 4.78
C ILE A 122 11.68 -1.60 6.26
N TRP A 123 11.08 -0.52 6.83
CA TRP A 123 11.20 -0.19 8.25
C TRP A 123 10.71 -1.32 9.15
N TRP A 124 9.52 -1.84 8.89
CA TRP A 124 8.95 -2.91 9.71
C TRP A 124 9.75 -4.22 9.62
N ASN A 125 10.35 -4.50 8.47
CA ASN A 125 11.15 -5.71 8.30
C ASN A 125 12.48 -5.67 9.07
N GLN A 126 12.98 -4.50 9.49
CA GLN A 126 14.19 -4.43 10.32
C GLN A 126 14.01 -5.14 11.66
N PHE A 127 12.80 -5.21 12.21
CA PHE A 127 12.52 -5.85 13.50
C PHE A 127 12.60 -7.39 13.44
N LYS A 128 12.74 -7.95 12.26
CA LYS A 128 12.96 -9.38 12.03
C LYS A 128 14.19 -9.67 11.16
N GLU A 129 15.25 -8.90 11.34
CA GLU A 129 16.53 -9.04 10.65
C GLU A 129 16.52 -8.65 9.16
N GLY A 130 15.44 -8.06 8.65
CA GLY A 130 15.35 -7.55 7.30
C GLY A 130 14.64 -8.49 6.31
N LEU A 131 14.47 -7.97 5.09
CA LEU A 131 13.87 -8.69 3.96
C LEU A 131 14.82 -9.72 3.37
N ASP A 132 14.28 -10.88 2.97
CA ASP A 132 15.02 -11.94 2.26
C ASP A 132 15.04 -11.70 0.73
N TYR A 133 14.00 -11.04 0.19
CA TYR A 133 13.85 -10.76 -1.24
C TYR A 133 13.39 -9.33 -1.44
N VAL A 134 14.04 -8.60 -2.36
CA VAL A 134 13.70 -7.20 -2.64
C VAL A 134 13.77 -6.92 -4.13
N LEU A 135 12.68 -6.45 -4.69
CA LEU A 135 12.61 -5.95 -6.06
C LEU A 135 12.06 -4.53 -6.06
N TYR A 136 12.84 -3.58 -6.55
CA TYR A 136 12.39 -2.20 -6.77
C TYR A 136 12.14 -1.94 -8.24
N ILE A 137 11.04 -1.27 -8.54
CA ILE A 137 10.74 -0.69 -9.85
C ILE A 137 10.65 0.83 -9.64
N THR A 138 11.53 1.58 -10.26
CA THR A 138 11.59 3.05 -10.06
C THR A 138 12.14 3.75 -11.29
N THR A 139 11.69 4.98 -11.51
CA THR A 139 12.30 5.91 -12.49
C THR A 139 13.37 6.81 -11.85
N ALA A 140 13.45 6.84 -10.52
CA ALA A 140 14.42 7.64 -9.80
C ALA A 140 15.81 6.99 -9.83
N VAL A 141 16.83 7.80 -10.00
CA VAL A 141 18.23 7.35 -10.04
C VAL A 141 18.90 7.47 -8.68
N GLU A 142 19.94 6.67 -8.41
CA GLU A 142 20.60 6.66 -7.11
C GLU A 142 21.15 8.03 -6.69
N TRP A 143 21.66 8.78 -7.64
CA TRP A 143 22.31 10.07 -7.38
C TRP A 143 21.36 11.26 -7.22
N ASP A 144 20.04 11.06 -7.30
CA ASP A 144 19.08 12.13 -7.00
C ASP A 144 18.91 12.40 -5.49
N GLY A 145 19.47 11.50 -4.65
CA GLY A 145 19.41 11.61 -3.20
C GLY A 145 18.03 11.36 -2.58
N SER A 146 17.04 10.97 -3.39
CA SER A 146 15.70 10.66 -2.90
C SER A 146 15.60 9.25 -2.33
N LEU A 147 14.61 9.04 -1.46
CA LEU A 147 14.29 7.70 -0.98
C LEU A 147 13.86 6.78 -2.15
N SER A 148 13.22 7.34 -3.18
CA SER A 148 12.79 6.59 -4.38
C SER A 148 13.96 6.04 -5.18
N GLY A 149 15.08 6.76 -5.27
CA GLY A 149 16.31 6.35 -5.95
C GLY A 149 17.23 5.46 -5.09
N ALA A 150 17.07 5.49 -3.77
CA ALA A 150 17.94 4.72 -2.86
C ALA A 150 17.93 3.22 -3.19
N HIS A 151 19.13 2.66 -3.44
CA HIS A 151 19.30 1.26 -3.81
C HIS A 151 19.05 0.32 -2.59
N PRO A 152 18.55 -0.91 -2.79
CA PRO A 152 18.34 -1.88 -1.70
C PRO A 152 19.59 -2.15 -0.83
N ARG A 153 20.80 -2.01 -1.38
CA ARG A 153 22.06 -2.16 -0.63
C ARG A 153 22.22 -1.17 0.51
N GLU A 154 21.66 0.04 0.39
CA GLU A 154 21.70 1.03 1.44
C GLU A 154 20.88 0.63 2.66
N ALA A 155 19.82 -0.13 2.44
CA ALA A 155 18.96 -0.63 3.49
C ALA A 155 19.61 -1.75 4.35
N ILE A 156 20.71 -2.35 3.87
CA ILE A 156 21.45 -3.38 4.61
C ILE A 156 22.08 -2.79 5.87
N SER A 157 22.71 -1.62 5.77
CA SER A 157 23.36 -0.96 6.90
C SER A 157 22.41 -0.61 8.04
N TRP A 158 21.10 -0.53 7.72
CA TRP A 158 20.02 -0.28 8.67
C TRP A 158 19.29 -1.55 9.14
N GLY A 159 19.78 -2.73 8.76
CA GLY A 159 19.11 -4.00 9.09
C GLY A 159 17.73 -4.21 8.43
N LYS A 160 17.38 -3.41 7.41
CA LYS A 160 16.09 -3.47 6.73
C LYS A 160 16.04 -4.50 5.60
N VAL A 161 17.21 -4.87 5.08
CA VAL A 161 17.42 -5.89 4.06
C VAL A 161 18.60 -6.74 4.52
N LYS A 162 18.46 -8.06 4.45
CA LYS A 162 19.54 -8.96 4.85
C LYS A 162 20.75 -8.82 3.92
N PRO A 163 21.99 -9.00 4.40
CA PRO A 163 23.19 -8.97 3.56
C PRO A 163 23.14 -9.98 2.40
N GLU A 164 22.61 -11.18 2.67
CA GLU A 164 22.46 -12.28 1.70
C GLU A 164 21.17 -12.20 0.87
N ALA A 165 20.30 -11.21 1.10
CA ALA A 165 19.02 -11.08 0.39
C ALA A 165 19.21 -11.05 -1.13
N MET A 166 18.33 -11.75 -1.84
CA MET A 166 18.20 -11.57 -3.28
C MET A 166 17.54 -10.23 -3.57
N ARG A 167 18.25 -9.36 -4.30
CA ARG A 167 17.81 -7.99 -4.55
C ARG A 167 18.06 -7.56 -5.99
N ALA A 168 17.10 -6.83 -6.54
CA ALA A 168 17.20 -6.25 -7.86
C ALA A 168 16.51 -4.89 -7.91
N VAL A 169 16.96 -4.05 -8.85
CA VAL A 169 16.30 -2.80 -9.21
C VAL A 169 16.04 -2.81 -10.70
N ILE A 170 14.85 -2.45 -11.09
CA ILE A 170 14.47 -2.23 -12.47
C ILE A 170 14.21 -0.73 -12.63
N TYR A 171 15.06 -0.09 -13.43
CA TYR A 171 14.89 1.33 -13.75
C TYR A 171 13.95 1.48 -14.93
N GLY A 172 12.80 2.10 -14.69
CA GLY A 172 11.82 2.38 -15.72
C GLY A 172 10.44 2.65 -15.17
N ASP A 173 9.54 3.04 -16.08
CA ASP A 173 8.16 3.34 -15.75
C ASP A 173 7.38 2.06 -15.40
N ALA A 174 6.73 2.07 -14.25
CA ALA A 174 5.96 0.93 -13.75
C ALA A 174 4.80 0.55 -14.68
N THR A 175 4.23 1.49 -15.42
CA THR A 175 3.14 1.22 -16.37
C THR A 175 3.59 0.32 -17.54
N ILE A 176 4.88 0.32 -17.85
CA ILE A 176 5.49 -0.55 -18.86
C ILE A 176 6.00 -1.85 -18.22
N ILE A 177 6.74 -1.72 -17.12
CA ILE A 177 7.48 -2.83 -16.52
C ILE A 177 6.55 -3.80 -15.78
N LEU A 178 5.58 -3.30 -15.03
CA LEU A 178 4.74 -4.14 -14.20
C LEU A 178 3.89 -5.15 -14.98
N PRO A 179 3.25 -4.81 -16.11
CA PRO A 179 2.54 -5.78 -16.94
C PRO A 179 3.45 -6.89 -17.48
N ILE A 180 4.68 -6.57 -17.91
CA ILE A 180 5.64 -7.54 -18.42
C ILE A 180 6.09 -8.49 -17.31
N LEU A 181 6.41 -7.94 -16.13
CA LEU A 181 6.78 -8.71 -14.96
C LEU A 181 5.63 -9.65 -14.52
N ALA A 182 4.41 -9.12 -14.49
CA ALA A 182 3.22 -9.90 -14.12
C ALA A 182 2.97 -11.05 -15.11
N ALA A 183 3.08 -10.80 -16.41
CA ALA A 183 2.93 -11.84 -17.44
C ALA A 183 3.98 -12.95 -17.27
N GLY A 184 5.25 -12.59 -17.10
CA GLY A 184 6.33 -13.55 -16.85
C GLY A 184 6.13 -14.37 -15.57
N LEU A 185 5.66 -13.73 -14.49
CA LEU A 185 5.35 -14.41 -13.23
C LEU A 185 4.21 -15.41 -13.39
N ILE A 186 3.11 -15.00 -14.04
CA ILE A 186 1.95 -15.89 -14.30
C ILE A 186 2.37 -17.09 -15.12
N GLU A 187 3.15 -16.89 -16.18
CA GLU A 187 3.65 -17.99 -17.02
C GLU A 187 4.52 -18.97 -16.22
N THR A 188 5.42 -18.44 -15.38
CA THR A 188 6.30 -19.26 -14.52
C THR A 188 5.51 -20.08 -13.51
N LEU A 189 4.47 -19.50 -12.90
CA LEU A 189 3.63 -20.20 -11.91
C LEU A 189 2.73 -21.26 -12.54
N ARG A 190 2.34 -21.12 -13.82
CA ARG A 190 1.54 -22.12 -14.55
C ARG A 190 2.34 -23.35 -14.95
N LYS A 191 3.66 -23.24 -15.01
CA LYS A 191 4.57 -24.37 -15.39
C LYS A 191 4.98 -25.23 -14.18
N LYS A 192 4.63 -24.81 -12.97
CA LYS A 192 4.81 -25.56 -11.72
C LYS A 192 3.55 -26.30 -11.32
#